data_2c81e2b0e5311f210ba9ef16f286d4b1
#
_entry.id   2c81e2b0e5311f210ba9ef16f286d4b1
#
_cell.length_a   1.000
_cell.length_b   1.000
_cell.length_c   1.000
_cell.angle_alpha   90.00
_cell.angle_beta   90.00
_cell.angle_gamma   90.00
#
_symmetry.space_group_name_H-M   'P 1'
#
loop_
_entity.id
_entity.type
_entity.pdbx_description
1 polymer ?
#
loop_
_entity_poly.entity_id
_entity_poly.type
_entity_poly.pdbx_seq_one_letter_code
_entity_poly.pdbx_strand_id
1 'polypeptide(L)'
;LEVDISSLRVERMRQFGRVYLGLALWRRLGLHKLLEELMGSGREAIGWDLTACILTLGRFCAQPSELGVAERWYEDTALEDLLGVPLEKINESRLYRGLDALHPHKQAICKHLLERYRDWFGVRFEFLLYDVTSTYFEGQAMGTEKAQRGYSRDQRGDCKQVCIGMVVTPEGLPVAYEVFAGNRADVTTVEEIVTAMEEKYGQAQRVWVLDRGMVSEENLAWLRARKAFYLVGTPKTHLKRHEALLLEQQGWHQVQPGLEVRLVQGDQDDERFILCRSQARAQKERAMLQGKVERLRGELEKIHCSLRSHPQRDLEKVGRRIGRWIGKYPAAAAVFKVSVLKDNNGHACALNISERIEKLEWSRLAHGAYLLRSNYPSDDPAQLWKWYIQLTQAEAAFRTGKSDLLLRPIFHQNTQRVEAHILVSFLSLVLWRSLEQWMAAKGLGTCARQLLLELDELRSMDVVLPARNGCEVRVRTLAQPEKALAVLLAHLGLQLPQKPQILGNVVPKIAPKKPQNVDVQQNHLRN
;
A
#
# COMPACT_ATOMS: atom_id res chain seq x y z
N LEU A 1 -15.12 -9.74 -51.82
CA LEU A 1 -14.26 -10.78 -51.23
C LEU A 1 -15.17 -11.88 -50.72
N GLU A 2 -15.13 -13.08 -51.28
CA GLU A 2 -15.78 -14.26 -50.74
C GLU A 2 -14.87 -14.85 -49.64
N VAL A 3 -15.37 -14.85 -48.38
CA VAL A 3 -14.64 -15.36 -47.22
C VAL A 3 -14.97 -16.83 -47.01
N ASP A 4 -13.96 -17.64 -46.78
CA ASP A 4 -14.13 -19.03 -46.36
C ASP A 4 -14.31 -19.11 -44.86
N ILE A 5 -15.58 -19.20 -44.41
CA ILE A 5 -15.96 -19.26 -43.00
C ILE A 5 -15.44 -20.53 -42.32
N SER A 6 -15.23 -21.63 -43.08
CA SER A 6 -14.76 -22.90 -42.50
C SER A 6 -13.31 -22.84 -42.01
N SER A 7 -12.54 -21.89 -42.48
CA SER A 7 -11.13 -21.65 -42.14
C SER A 7 -10.90 -20.39 -41.31
N LEU A 8 -11.98 -19.75 -40.80
CA LEU A 8 -11.90 -18.65 -39.87
C LEU A 8 -11.13 -19.05 -38.60
N ARG A 9 -10.22 -18.18 -38.13
CA ARG A 9 -9.47 -18.38 -36.90
C ARG A 9 -9.32 -17.09 -36.11
N VAL A 10 -9.18 -17.21 -34.81
CA VAL A 10 -8.91 -16.11 -33.88
C VAL A 10 -7.47 -16.22 -33.40
N GLU A 11 -6.73 -15.14 -33.55
CA GLU A 11 -5.31 -15.06 -33.18
C GLU A 11 -5.09 -13.87 -32.21
N ARG A 12 -3.96 -13.88 -31.48
CA ARG A 12 -3.48 -12.76 -30.67
C ARG A 12 -4.54 -12.23 -29.69
N MET A 13 -5.08 -13.08 -28.84
CA MET A 13 -5.95 -12.63 -27.73
C MET A 13 -5.14 -11.87 -26.70
N ARG A 14 -5.40 -10.56 -26.54
CA ARG A 14 -4.66 -9.66 -25.66
C ARG A 14 -5.58 -9.02 -24.62
N GLN A 15 -5.03 -8.75 -23.41
CA GLN A 15 -5.73 -8.02 -22.36
C GLN A 15 -6.00 -6.58 -22.80
N PHE A 16 -7.25 -6.17 -22.78
CA PHE A 16 -7.65 -4.81 -23.16
C PHE A 16 -8.19 -4.03 -21.96
N GLY A 17 -9.10 -4.59 -21.17
CA GLY A 17 -9.90 -3.85 -20.21
C GLY A 17 -9.09 -3.12 -19.15
N ARG A 18 -8.16 -3.81 -18.47
CA ARG A 18 -7.35 -3.19 -17.42
C ARG A 18 -6.44 -2.08 -17.96
N VAL A 19 -5.76 -2.33 -19.07
CA VAL A 19 -4.85 -1.33 -19.65
C VAL A 19 -5.60 -0.12 -20.20
N TYR A 20 -6.81 -0.34 -20.74
CA TYR A 20 -7.68 0.74 -21.22
C TYR A 20 -8.17 1.63 -20.05
N LEU A 21 -8.64 1.03 -18.95
CA LEU A 21 -9.00 1.77 -17.74
C LEU A 21 -7.81 2.54 -17.16
N GLY A 22 -6.66 1.87 -17.02
CA GLY A 22 -5.43 2.49 -16.51
C GLY A 22 -5.00 3.69 -17.37
N LEU A 23 -5.07 3.56 -18.71
CA LEU A 23 -4.77 4.65 -19.62
C LEU A 23 -5.80 5.79 -19.54
N ALA A 24 -7.07 5.48 -19.33
CA ALA A 24 -8.11 6.49 -19.12
C ALA A 24 -7.84 7.29 -17.84
N LEU A 25 -7.46 6.62 -16.73
CA LEU A 25 -7.05 7.27 -15.48
C LEU A 25 -5.80 8.15 -15.68
N TRP A 26 -4.77 7.62 -16.35
CA TRP A 26 -3.54 8.34 -16.67
C TRP A 26 -3.81 9.63 -17.43
N ARG A 27 -4.68 9.56 -18.45
CA ARG A 27 -5.10 10.71 -19.26
C ARG A 27 -5.96 11.68 -18.44
N ARG A 28 -6.87 11.19 -17.62
CA ARG A 28 -7.77 12.02 -16.81
C ARG A 28 -7.02 12.77 -15.70
N LEU A 29 -5.98 12.17 -15.14
CA LEU A 29 -5.05 12.84 -14.24
C LEU A 29 -4.11 13.82 -14.95
N GLY A 30 -4.13 13.88 -16.28
CA GLY A 30 -3.30 14.78 -17.09
C GLY A 30 -1.81 14.42 -17.09
N LEU A 31 -1.45 13.21 -16.58
CA LEU A 31 -0.05 12.78 -16.47
C LEU A 31 0.64 12.66 -17.83
N HIS A 32 -0.10 12.30 -18.90
CA HIS A 32 0.43 12.25 -20.26
C HIS A 32 0.95 13.61 -20.74
N LYS A 33 0.19 14.70 -20.51
CA LYS A 33 0.59 16.05 -20.92
C LYS A 33 1.75 16.57 -20.08
N LEU A 34 1.67 16.38 -18.76
CA LEU A 34 2.73 16.79 -17.85
C LEU A 34 4.07 16.14 -18.23
N LEU A 35 4.09 14.81 -18.43
CA LEU A 35 5.34 14.11 -18.66
C LEU A 35 5.87 14.33 -20.09
N GLU A 36 5.00 14.51 -21.06
CA GLU A 36 5.38 14.96 -22.42
C GLU A 36 6.09 16.32 -22.36
N GLU A 37 5.57 17.27 -21.57
CA GLU A 37 6.17 18.58 -21.38
C GLU A 37 7.51 18.51 -20.62
N LEU A 38 7.58 17.74 -19.54
CA LEU A 38 8.75 17.65 -18.65
C LEU A 38 9.91 16.84 -19.26
N MET A 39 9.60 15.77 -19.96
CA MET A 39 10.61 14.86 -20.49
C MET A 39 11.03 15.19 -21.92
N GLY A 40 10.21 15.99 -22.60
CA GLY A 40 10.46 16.42 -23.99
C GLY A 40 10.47 15.28 -25.00
N SER A 41 10.49 15.65 -26.29
CA SER A 41 10.79 14.72 -27.37
C SER A 41 12.27 14.85 -27.73
N GLY A 42 13.06 13.84 -27.37
CA GLY A 42 14.45 13.73 -27.75
C GLY A 42 14.64 12.98 -29.08
N ARG A 43 15.82 12.43 -29.28
CA ARG A 43 16.13 11.55 -30.43
C ARG A 43 15.70 10.09 -30.19
N GLU A 44 14.95 9.84 -29.16
CA GLU A 44 14.52 8.50 -28.76
C GLU A 44 13.48 7.96 -29.72
N ALA A 45 13.55 6.65 -30.00
CA ALA A 45 12.57 5.97 -30.84
C ALA A 45 11.15 5.98 -30.21
N ILE A 46 11.04 6.20 -28.91
CA ILE A 46 9.79 6.34 -28.15
C ILE A 46 10.04 7.37 -27.06
N GLY A 47 9.09 8.28 -26.79
CA GLY A 47 9.16 9.26 -25.71
C GLY A 47 9.28 8.60 -24.33
N TRP A 48 10.01 9.26 -23.42
CA TRP A 48 10.16 8.79 -22.04
C TRP A 48 8.84 8.86 -21.26
N ASP A 49 7.95 9.76 -21.61
CA ASP A 49 6.58 9.87 -21.11
C ASP A 49 5.77 8.60 -21.38
N LEU A 50 5.84 8.04 -22.60
CA LEU A 50 5.21 6.78 -22.96
C LEU A 50 5.86 5.60 -22.21
N THR A 51 7.19 5.62 -22.04
CA THR A 51 7.89 4.60 -21.27
C THR A 51 7.46 4.63 -19.78
N ALA A 52 7.33 5.81 -19.18
CA ALA A 52 6.82 5.99 -17.83
C ALA A 52 5.35 5.53 -17.69
N CYS A 53 4.52 5.81 -18.70
CA CYS A 53 3.15 5.31 -18.77
C CYS A 53 3.12 3.78 -18.77
N ILE A 54 3.91 3.12 -19.64
CA ILE A 54 3.98 1.64 -19.74
C ILE A 54 4.42 1.02 -18.40
N LEU A 55 5.47 1.55 -17.76
CA LEU A 55 5.93 1.08 -16.46
C LEU A 55 4.85 1.20 -15.37
N THR A 56 4.17 2.35 -15.35
CA THR A 56 3.11 2.60 -14.35
C THR A 56 1.89 1.72 -14.58
N LEU A 57 1.47 1.56 -15.85
CA LEU A 57 0.35 0.67 -16.18
C LEU A 57 0.69 -0.79 -15.93
N GLY A 58 1.93 -1.21 -16.19
CA GLY A 58 2.40 -2.55 -15.85
C GLY A 58 2.24 -2.83 -14.36
N ARG A 59 2.70 -1.91 -13.53
CA ARG A 59 2.58 -2.01 -12.07
C ARG A 59 1.12 -1.98 -11.61
N PHE A 60 0.30 -1.14 -12.20
CA PHE A 60 -1.12 -1.03 -11.88
C PHE A 60 -1.93 -2.28 -12.26
N CYS A 61 -1.66 -2.88 -13.43
CA CYS A 61 -2.48 -3.96 -13.98
C CYS A 61 -2.04 -5.36 -13.55
N ALA A 62 -0.72 -5.65 -13.51
CA ALA A 62 -0.19 -7.01 -13.40
C ALA A 62 1.11 -7.14 -12.59
N GLN A 63 1.72 -6.04 -12.18
CA GLN A 63 2.95 -5.96 -11.37
C GLN A 63 4.17 -6.74 -11.93
N PRO A 64 4.41 -6.77 -13.23
CA PRO A 64 5.60 -7.43 -13.79
C PRO A 64 6.88 -6.67 -13.38
N SER A 65 8.01 -7.36 -13.41
CA SER A 65 9.32 -6.70 -13.43
C SER A 65 9.54 -6.00 -14.78
N GLU A 66 10.55 -5.13 -14.86
CA GLU A 66 10.90 -4.46 -16.12
C GLU A 66 11.20 -5.47 -17.24
N LEU A 67 11.93 -6.55 -16.90
CA LEU A 67 12.14 -7.67 -17.81
C LEU A 67 10.83 -8.33 -18.20
N GLY A 68 9.95 -8.61 -17.24
CA GLY A 68 8.64 -9.21 -17.51
C GLY A 68 7.72 -8.31 -18.37
N VAL A 69 7.86 -6.97 -18.26
CA VAL A 69 7.19 -6.03 -19.18
C VAL A 69 7.71 -6.23 -20.60
N ALA A 70 9.04 -6.27 -20.79
CA ALA A 70 9.68 -6.35 -22.10
C ALA A 70 9.47 -7.71 -22.79
N GLU A 71 9.54 -8.82 -22.05
CA GLU A 71 9.51 -10.16 -22.63
C GLU A 71 8.10 -10.70 -22.86
N ARG A 72 7.11 -10.24 -22.07
CA ARG A 72 5.81 -10.89 -22.07
C ARG A 72 4.62 -9.94 -21.90
N TRP A 73 4.58 -9.18 -20.79
CA TRP A 73 3.37 -8.48 -20.41
C TRP A 73 2.90 -7.46 -21.45
N TYR A 74 3.83 -6.73 -22.08
CA TYR A 74 3.47 -5.75 -23.11
C TYR A 74 2.82 -6.41 -24.31
N GLU A 75 3.36 -7.53 -24.79
CA GLU A 75 2.82 -8.33 -25.89
C GLU A 75 1.45 -8.91 -25.59
N ASP A 76 1.23 -9.36 -24.34
CA ASP A 76 -0.04 -9.93 -23.86
C ASP A 76 -1.15 -8.87 -23.72
N THR A 77 -0.84 -7.58 -23.94
CA THR A 77 -1.78 -6.47 -23.77
C THR A 77 -2.05 -5.72 -25.09
N ALA A 78 -3.14 -4.95 -25.10
CA ALA A 78 -3.47 -4.07 -26.22
C ALA A 78 -2.75 -2.71 -26.18
N LEU A 79 -1.69 -2.55 -25.37
CA LEU A 79 -0.97 -1.27 -25.22
C LEU A 79 -0.28 -0.83 -26.51
N GLU A 80 0.19 -1.77 -27.34
CA GLU A 80 0.72 -1.47 -28.67
C GLU A 80 -0.27 -0.64 -29.50
N ASP A 81 -1.54 -1.04 -29.49
CA ASP A 81 -2.58 -0.33 -30.25
C ASP A 81 -3.02 0.97 -29.56
N LEU A 82 -3.12 0.94 -28.22
CA LEU A 82 -3.63 2.08 -27.45
C LEU A 82 -2.63 3.25 -27.37
N LEU A 83 -1.33 2.96 -27.43
CA LEU A 83 -0.25 3.94 -27.33
C LEU A 83 0.43 4.20 -28.69
N GLY A 84 0.24 3.33 -29.68
CA GLY A 84 0.95 3.40 -30.97
C GLY A 84 2.45 3.08 -30.83
N VAL A 85 2.83 2.32 -29.81
CA VAL A 85 4.23 1.96 -29.52
C VAL A 85 4.48 0.52 -29.95
N PRO A 86 5.27 0.27 -31.01
CA PRO A 86 5.54 -1.08 -31.50
C PRO A 86 6.28 -1.95 -30.48
N LEU A 87 5.93 -3.24 -30.43
CA LEU A 87 6.51 -4.20 -29.48
C LEU A 87 8.04 -4.25 -29.54
N GLU A 88 8.62 -4.24 -30.74
CA GLU A 88 10.07 -4.31 -30.96
C GLU A 88 10.83 -3.10 -30.38
N LYS A 89 10.13 -2.04 -30.02
CA LYS A 89 10.71 -0.86 -29.35
C LYS A 89 10.75 -1.00 -27.82
N ILE A 90 10.06 -1.99 -27.26
CA ILE A 90 10.02 -2.25 -25.83
C ILE A 90 11.08 -3.29 -25.48
N ASN A 91 12.09 -2.87 -24.72
CA ASN A 91 13.15 -3.74 -24.23
C ASN A 91 13.58 -3.31 -22.82
N GLU A 92 14.22 -4.22 -22.09
CA GLU A 92 14.66 -4.02 -20.71
C GLU A 92 15.50 -2.74 -20.53
N SER A 93 16.50 -2.53 -21.38
CA SER A 93 17.37 -1.36 -21.30
C SER A 93 16.61 -0.04 -21.43
N ARG A 94 15.60 0.01 -22.29
CA ARG A 94 14.72 1.18 -22.43
C ARG A 94 13.91 1.41 -21.17
N LEU A 95 13.33 0.37 -20.59
CA LEU A 95 12.52 0.48 -19.39
C LEU A 95 13.36 0.98 -18.19
N TYR A 96 14.58 0.49 -18.02
CA TYR A 96 15.50 1.03 -17.02
C TYR A 96 15.90 2.49 -17.24
N ARG A 97 16.15 2.89 -18.50
CA ARG A 97 16.40 4.31 -18.83
C ARG A 97 15.13 5.16 -18.60
N GLY A 98 13.95 4.59 -18.82
CA GLY A 98 12.69 5.25 -18.48
C GLY A 98 12.54 5.54 -16.99
N LEU A 99 12.98 4.62 -16.11
CA LEU A 99 13.07 4.87 -14.67
C LEU A 99 14.03 6.04 -14.37
N ASP A 100 15.22 6.02 -14.99
CA ASP A 100 16.25 7.04 -14.78
C ASP A 100 15.75 8.42 -15.25
N ALA A 101 14.98 8.48 -16.37
CA ALA A 101 14.40 9.71 -16.91
C ALA A 101 13.22 10.23 -16.07
N LEU A 102 12.40 9.35 -15.51
CA LEU A 102 11.23 9.72 -14.71
C LEU A 102 11.59 10.31 -13.34
N HIS A 103 12.61 9.76 -12.67
CA HIS A 103 12.95 10.05 -11.29
C HIS A 103 13.14 11.56 -10.98
N PRO A 104 13.84 12.38 -11.80
CA PRO A 104 14.04 13.80 -11.54
C PRO A 104 12.75 14.62 -11.44
N HIS A 105 11.66 14.13 -12.02
CA HIS A 105 10.38 14.84 -12.12
C HIS A 105 9.41 14.58 -10.97
N LYS A 106 9.85 13.83 -9.93
CA LYS A 106 9.03 13.49 -8.74
C LYS A 106 8.29 14.70 -8.17
N GLN A 107 8.98 15.82 -7.99
CA GLN A 107 8.38 17.01 -7.36
C GLN A 107 7.30 17.66 -8.24
N ALA A 108 7.58 17.79 -9.54
CA ALA A 108 6.62 18.34 -10.50
C ALA A 108 5.37 17.47 -10.60
N ILE A 109 5.54 16.14 -10.59
CA ILE A 109 4.44 15.17 -10.58
C ILE A 109 3.56 15.34 -9.33
N CYS A 110 4.16 15.37 -8.14
CA CYS A 110 3.42 15.54 -6.90
C CYS A 110 2.63 16.88 -6.86
N LYS A 111 3.24 17.97 -7.35
CA LYS A 111 2.57 19.27 -7.44
C LYS A 111 1.38 19.22 -8.39
N HIS A 112 1.56 18.65 -9.57
CA HIS A 112 0.49 18.49 -10.56
C HIS A 112 -0.68 17.68 -10.02
N LEU A 113 -0.41 16.57 -9.29
CA LEU A 113 -1.46 15.73 -8.71
C LEU A 113 -2.35 16.49 -7.73
N LEU A 114 -1.79 17.41 -6.93
CA LEU A 114 -2.60 18.25 -6.04
C LEU A 114 -3.61 19.10 -6.80
N GLU A 115 -3.18 19.75 -7.90
CA GLU A 115 -4.05 20.54 -8.75
C GLU A 115 -5.15 19.66 -9.36
N ARG A 116 -4.78 18.48 -9.87
CA ARG A 116 -5.72 17.54 -10.46
C ARG A 116 -6.72 16.98 -9.45
N TYR A 117 -6.32 16.70 -8.21
CA TYR A 117 -7.22 16.24 -7.16
C TYR A 117 -8.21 17.33 -6.74
N ARG A 118 -7.77 18.59 -6.70
CA ARG A 118 -8.66 19.73 -6.46
C ARG A 118 -9.72 19.84 -7.57
N ASP A 119 -9.27 19.77 -8.84
CA ASP A 119 -10.14 19.94 -10.00
C ASP A 119 -11.12 18.77 -10.18
N TRP A 120 -10.64 17.54 -9.97
CA TRP A 120 -11.44 16.34 -10.24
C TRP A 120 -12.32 15.91 -9.08
N PHE A 121 -11.79 15.96 -7.86
CA PHE A 121 -12.46 15.45 -6.66
C PHE A 121 -12.88 16.54 -5.67
N GLY A 122 -12.55 17.82 -5.92
CA GLY A 122 -12.86 18.91 -5.01
C GLY A 122 -12.11 18.84 -3.69
N VAL A 123 -10.94 18.20 -3.66
CA VAL A 123 -10.16 17.94 -2.43
C VAL A 123 -9.64 19.26 -1.85
N ARG A 124 -9.79 19.40 -0.52
CA ARG A 124 -9.19 20.46 0.27
C ARG A 124 -7.98 19.91 1.03
N PHE A 125 -6.88 20.67 0.99
CA PHE A 125 -5.61 20.25 1.60
C PHE A 125 -5.37 20.88 2.99
N GLU A 126 -6.43 21.20 3.70
CA GLU A 126 -6.38 21.71 5.08
C GLU A 126 -5.96 20.61 6.06
N PHE A 127 -6.33 19.37 5.78
CA PHE A 127 -5.97 18.18 6.56
C PHE A 127 -5.07 17.28 5.74
N LEU A 128 -3.97 16.83 6.33
CA LEU A 128 -3.05 15.90 5.72
C LEU A 128 -2.73 14.79 6.71
N LEU A 129 -2.83 13.57 6.23
CA LEU A 129 -2.54 12.35 6.98
C LEU A 129 -1.12 11.92 6.63
N TYR A 130 -0.29 11.71 7.63
CA TYR A 130 1.07 11.23 7.42
C TYR A 130 1.31 9.94 8.18
N ASP A 131 1.86 8.96 7.47
CA ASP A 131 2.27 7.69 8.04
C ASP A 131 3.56 7.20 7.38
N VAL A 132 4.29 6.31 8.07
CA VAL A 132 5.57 5.74 7.62
C VAL A 132 5.46 4.22 7.53
N THR A 133 5.98 3.67 6.46
CA THR A 133 6.14 2.22 6.30
C THR A 133 7.56 1.87 5.91
N SER A 134 7.90 0.58 5.89
CA SER A 134 9.16 0.07 5.34
C SER A 134 8.92 -0.83 4.15
N THR A 135 9.91 -0.90 3.25
CA THR A 135 9.96 -1.90 2.18
C THR A 135 11.35 -2.51 2.13
N TYR A 136 11.43 -3.84 1.97
CA TYR A 136 12.68 -4.58 2.04
C TYR A 136 13.25 -4.87 0.65
N PHE A 137 14.55 -5.14 0.63
CA PHE A 137 15.30 -5.53 -0.56
C PHE A 137 15.50 -7.04 -0.62
N GLU A 138 15.42 -7.59 -1.82
CA GLU A 138 16.07 -8.86 -2.13
C GLU A 138 17.45 -8.57 -2.72
N GLY A 139 18.49 -9.12 -2.09
CA GLY A 139 19.89 -8.84 -2.43
C GLY A 139 20.56 -7.86 -1.48
N GLN A 140 21.79 -7.45 -1.82
CA GLN A 140 22.68 -6.70 -0.91
C GLN A 140 22.42 -5.20 -0.89
N ALA A 141 21.77 -4.64 -1.91
CA ALA A 141 21.52 -3.19 -2.07
C ALA A 141 22.76 -2.33 -1.76
N MET A 142 23.95 -2.73 -2.29
CA MET A 142 25.23 -2.09 -1.95
C MET A 142 25.34 -0.66 -2.49
N GLY A 143 24.70 -0.37 -3.62
CA GLY A 143 24.71 0.97 -4.24
C GLY A 143 23.67 1.93 -3.65
N THR A 144 23.03 1.60 -2.52
CA THR A 144 21.98 2.42 -1.91
C THR A 144 22.31 2.68 -0.44
N GLU A 145 22.77 3.87 -0.10
CA GLU A 145 23.12 4.26 1.27
C GLU A 145 21.94 4.18 2.24
N LYS A 146 20.74 4.52 1.76
CA LYS A 146 19.49 4.44 2.54
C LYS A 146 19.07 3.00 2.87
N ALA A 147 19.60 1.99 2.19
CA ALA A 147 19.31 0.58 2.44
C ALA A 147 20.01 0.09 3.72
N GLN A 148 19.30 0.16 4.83
CA GLN A 148 19.78 -0.18 6.17
C GLN A 148 18.89 -1.24 6.82
N ARG A 149 19.44 -2.02 7.76
CA ARG A 149 18.64 -2.89 8.62
C ARG A 149 18.02 -2.07 9.74
N GLY A 150 16.74 -2.30 10.00
CA GLY A 150 15.97 -1.59 11.03
C GLY A 150 14.76 -2.38 11.48
N TYR A 151 13.84 -1.72 12.17
CA TYR A 151 12.58 -2.34 12.56
C TYR A 151 11.75 -2.65 11.32
N SER A 152 11.64 -3.94 10.99
CA SER A 152 10.90 -4.38 9.80
C SER A 152 9.43 -4.60 10.12
N ARG A 153 8.56 -3.77 9.54
CA ARG A 153 7.09 -3.95 9.60
C ARG A 153 6.64 -5.17 8.81
N ASP A 154 7.50 -5.68 7.93
CA ASP A 154 7.26 -6.85 7.07
C ASP A 154 7.80 -8.15 7.67
N GLN A 155 8.30 -8.09 8.93
CA GLN A 155 8.91 -9.21 9.66
C GLN A 155 10.15 -9.82 8.95
N ARG A 156 10.80 -9.03 8.08
CA ARG A 156 12.02 -9.38 7.34
C ARG A 156 13.23 -8.65 7.94
N GLY A 157 13.51 -8.92 9.23
CA GLY A 157 14.70 -8.37 9.92
C GLY A 157 16.05 -8.86 9.35
N ASP A 158 16.00 -9.93 8.55
CA ASP A 158 17.13 -10.48 7.80
C ASP A 158 17.54 -9.59 6.61
N CYS A 159 16.63 -8.82 6.04
CA CYS A 159 16.83 -7.99 4.87
C CYS A 159 17.16 -6.53 5.22
N LYS A 160 17.89 -5.84 4.35
CA LYS A 160 17.93 -4.38 4.35
C LYS A 160 16.59 -3.82 3.88
N GLN A 161 16.27 -2.59 4.28
CA GLN A 161 15.03 -1.91 3.94
C GLN A 161 15.26 -0.41 3.75
N VAL A 162 14.29 0.28 3.18
CA VAL A 162 14.09 1.73 3.27
C VAL A 162 12.78 2.02 3.97
N CYS A 163 12.68 3.16 4.63
CA CYS A 163 11.43 3.68 5.15
C CYS A 163 10.82 4.64 4.13
N ILE A 164 9.51 4.61 3.97
CA ILE A 164 8.75 5.48 3.08
C ILE A 164 7.71 6.19 3.92
N GLY A 165 7.87 7.51 4.04
CA GLY A 165 6.86 8.38 4.61
C GLY A 165 5.94 8.88 3.51
N MET A 166 4.64 8.74 3.66
CA MET A 166 3.65 9.14 2.67
C MET A 166 2.61 10.06 3.26
N VAL A 167 2.32 11.12 2.52
CA VAL A 167 1.24 12.07 2.81
C VAL A 167 0.05 11.74 1.93
N VAL A 168 -1.11 11.59 2.55
CA VAL A 168 -2.38 11.36 1.85
C VAL A 168 -3.45 12.34 2.31
N THR A 169 -4.45 12.57 1.48
CA THR A 169 -5.64 13.34 1.87
C THR A 169 -6.59 12.51 2.75
N PRO A 170 -7.57 13.13 3.39
CA PRO A 170 -8.63 12.39 4.10
C PRO A 170 -9.39 11.38 3.25
N GLU A 171 -9.50 11.63 1.94
CA GLU A 171 -10.09 10.70 0.98
C GLU A 171 -9.13 9.55 0.62
N GLY A 172 -7.89 9.59 1.11
CA GLY A 172 -6.87 8.58 0.88
C GLY A 172 -6.10 8.72 -0.43
N LEU A 173 -6.16 9.89 -1.07
CA LEU A 173 -5.39 10.17 -2.28
C LEU A 173 -3.92 10.47 -1.93
N PRO A 174 -2.93 9.80 -2.52
CA PRO A 174 -1.52 10.04 -2.26
C PRO A 174 -1.08 11.40 -2.83
N VAL A 175 -0.50 12.23 -1.98
CA VAL A 175 -0.09 13.61 -2.32
C VAL A 175 1.41 13.72 -2.53
N ALA A 176 2.18 13.15 -1.62
CA ALA A 176 3.63 13.16 -1.65
C ALA A 176 4.20 12.00 -0.84
N TYR A 177 5.47 11.70 -1.07
CA TYR A 177 6.22 10.73 -0.28
C TYR A 177 7.69 11.13 -0.20
N GLU A 178 8.37 10.66 0.87
CA GLU A 178 9.82 10.76 1.02
C GLU A 178 10.42 9.39 1.39
N VAL A 179 11.65 9.16 0.94
CA VAL A 179 12.38 7.91 1.18
C VAL A 179 13.47 8.18 2.19
N PHE A 180 13.40 7.49 3.32
CA PHE A 180 14.33 7.58 4.44
C PHE A 180 15.19 6.32 4.56
N ALA A 181 16.30 6.43 5.29
CA ALA A 181 17.13 5.29 5.63
C ALA A 181 16.30 4.22 6.39
N GLY A 182 16.57 2.95 6.12
CA GLY A 182 15.78 1.83 6.68
C GLY A 182 15.85 1.64 8.18
N ASN A 183 16.83 2.26 8.84
CA ASN A 183 16.97 2.30 10.30
C ASN A 183 16.38 3.57 10.94
N ARG A 184 15.75 4.43 10.15
CA ARG A 184 15.16 5.68 10.63
C ARG A 184 13.97 5.40 11.54
N ALA A 185 13.89 6.07 12.69
CA ALA A 185 12.74 6.03 13.57
C ALA A 185 11.65 6.99 13.05
N ASP A 186 10.39 6.58 13.12
CA ASP A 186 9.26 7.34 12.58
C ASP A 186 9.18 8.77 13.14
N VAL A 187 9.42 8.91 14.45
CA VAL A 187 9.41 10.20 15.14
C VAL A 187 10.39 11.22 14.53
N THR A 188 11.50 10.77 13.96
CA THR A 188 12.53 11.65 13.38
C THR A 188 12.25 12.07 11.94
N THR A 189 11.14 11.60 11.33
CA THR A 189 10.78 11.91 9.94
C THR A 189 9.80 13.07 9.81
N VAL A 190 9.14 13.47 10.90
CA VAL A 190 8.05 14.46 10.90
C VAL A 190 8.53 15.82 10.42
N GLU A 191 9.65 16.32 10.93
CA GLU A 191 10.18 17.61 10.55
C GLU A 191 10.54 17.70 9.05
N GLU A 192 11.17 16.64 8.51
CA GLU A 192 11.58 16.59 7.11
C GLU A 192 10.37 16.61 6.18
N ILE A 193 9.33 15.81 6.48
CA ILE A 193 8.15 15.74 5.60
C ILE A 193 7.33 17.02 5.65
N VAL A 194 7.14 17.59 6.83
CA VAL A 194 6.41 18.86 6.97
C VAL A 194 7.15 19.98 6.24
N THR A 195 8.46 20.10 6.42
CA THR A 195 9.30 21.07 5.72
C THR A 195 9.22 20.87 4.19
N ALA A 196 9.37 19.64 3.71
CA ALA A 196 9.25 19.34 2.29
C ALA A 196 7.87 19.70 1.72
N MET A 197 6.81 19.53 2.49
CA MET A 197 5.46 19.95 2.10
C MET A 197 5.30 21.47 2.09
N GLU A 198 5.85 22.18 3.08
CA GLU A 198 5.81 23.64 3.15
C GLU A 198 6.61 24.30 2.02
N GLU A 199 7.79 23.77 1.71
CA GLU A 199 8.61 24.25 0.58
C GLU A 199 7.90 24.08 -0.77
N LYS A 200 7.21 22.96 -0.95
CA LYS A 200 6.52 22.63 -2.21
C LYS A 200 5.21 23.36 -2.38
N TYR A 201 4.48 23.59 -1.30
CA TYR A 201 3.07 24.01 -1.34
C TYR A 201 2.78 25.26 -0.51
N GLY A 202 3.82 25.91 0.00
CA GLY A 202 3.74 27.08 0.87
C GLY A 202 3.33 26.74 2.31
N GLN A 203 3.67 27.63 3.22
CA GLN A 203 3.18 27.57 4.60
C GLN A 203 1.68 27.83 4.61
N ALA A 204 0.90 26.82 4.96
CA ALA A 204 -0.52 26.94 5.21
C ALA A 204 -0.80 26.44 6.63
N GLN A 205 -1.84 26.97 7.26
CA GLN A 205 -2.35 26.45 8.53
C GLN A 205 -3.00 25.09 8.28
N ARG A 206 -2.17 24.06 8.16
CA ARG A 206 -2.62 22.69 7.94
C ARG A 206 -2.71 21.94 9.26
N VAL A 207 -3.65 21.01 9.30
CA VAL A 207 -3.77 20.05 10.40
C VAL A 207 -3.04 18.76 10.00
N TRP A 208 -1.99 18.43 10.72
CA TRP A 208 -1.23 17.22 10.55
C TRP A 208 -1.81 16.12 11.43
N VAL A 209 -2.34 15.08 10.81
CA VAL A 209 -2.83 13.90 11.52
C VAL A 209 -1.73 12.85 11.50
N LEU A 210 -1.23 12.49 12.69
CA LEU A 210 -0.08 11.62 12.86
C LEU A 210 -0.42 10.44 13.78
N ASP A 211 0.19 9.27 13.51
CA ASP A 211 0.07 8.14 14.43
C ASP A 211 0.91 8.38 15.70
N ARG A 212 0.55 7.64 16.73
CA ARG A 212 1.21 7.64 18.05
C ARG A 212 2.73 7.46 17.98
N GLY A 213 3.23 6.66 17.04
CA GLY A 213 4.66 6.39 16.87
C GLY A 213 5.50 7.61 16.44
N MET A 214 4.84 8.67 15.97
CA MET A 214 5.48 9.89 15.48
C MET A 214 5.45 11.04 16.50
N VAL A 215 4.86 10.81 17.67
CA VAL A 215 4.65 11.85 18.68
C VAL A 215 5.83 11.91 19.63
N SER A 216 6.51 13.06 19.65
CA SER A 216 7.42 13.49 20.72
C SER A 216 7.07 14.92 21.13
N GLU A 217 7.41 15.32 22.33
CA GLU A 217 7.15 16.70 22.78
C GLU A 217 7.95 17.72 21.93
N GLU A 218 9.14 17.33 21.46
CA GLU A 218 9.94 18.14 20.54
C GLU A 218 9.20 18.37 19.20
N ASN A 219 8.65 17.32 18.57
CA ASN A 219 7.89 17.43 17.34
C ASN A 219 6.65 18.31 17.50
N LEU A 220 5.93 18.16 18.61
CA LEU A 220 4.75 19.00 18.88
C LEU A 220 5.11 20.46 19.13
N ALA A 221 6.19 20.72 19.88
CA ALA A 221 6.71 22.07 20.10
C ALA A 221 7.17 22.70 18.77
N TRP A 222 7.84 21.92 17.92
CA TRP A 222 8.31 22.36 16.60
C TRP A 222 7.13 22.71 15.67
N LEU A 223 6.06 21.91 15.65
CA LEU A 223 4.85 22.20 14.88
C LEU A 223 4.16 23.48 15.38
N ARG A 224 4.05 23.66 16.72
CA ARG A 224 3.48 24.89 17.32
C ARG A 224 4.28 26.14 16.95
N ALA A 225 5.61 26.06 17.01
CA ALA A 225 6.48 27.18 16.62
C ALA A 225 6.24 27.64 15.17
N ARG A 226 5.81 26.74 14.29
CA ARG A 226 5.43 27.01 12.89
C ARG A 226 3.97 27.41 12.71
N LYS A 227 3.19 27.51 13.78
CA LYS A 227 1.74 27.76 13.74
C LYS A 227 0.97 26.68 12.97
N ALA A 228 1.53 25.47 12.91
CA ALA A 228 0.86 24.30 12.33
C ALA A 228 -0.04 23.64 13.37
N PHE A 229 -1.18 23.14 12.91
CA PHE A 229 -2.06 22.35 13.75
C PHE A 229 -1.69 20.87 13.68
N TYR A 230 -2.00 20.15 14.76
CA TYR A 230 -1.84 18.71 14.80
C TYR A 230 -3.02 18.01 15.46
N LEU A 231 -3.20 16.75 15.10
CA LEU A 231 -4.13 15.82 15.73
C LEU A 231 -3.44 14.45 15.80
N VAL A 232 -3.13 14.00 17.02
CA VAL A 232 -2.23 12.86 17.22
C VAL A 232 -2.78 11.87 18.25
N GLY A 233 -2.43 10.59 18.08
CA GLY A 233 -2.65 9.59 19.13
C GLY A 233 -1.64 9.73 20.25
N THR A 234 -2.03 9.46 21.48
CA THR A 234 -1.12 9.48 22.64
C THR A 234 -0.85 8.08 23.19
N PRO A 235 0.29 7.87 23.90
CA PRO A 235 0.55 6.64 24.61
C PRO A 235 -0.52 6.34 25.66
N LYS A 236 -0.88 5.05 25.84
CA LYS A 236 -1.87 4.62 26.85
C LYS A 236 -1.49 4.99 28.29
N THR A 237 -0.21 5.24 28.57
CA THR A 237 0.27 5.70 29.88
C THR A 237 -0.36 7.02 30.31
N HIS A 238 -0.71 7.89 29.36
CA HIS A 238 -1.39 9.16 29.64
C HIS A 238 -2.83 8.99 30.12
N LEU A 239 -3.49 7.86 29.79
CA LEU A 239 -4.87 7.59 30.23
C LEU A 239 -5.03 7.59 31.76
N LYS A 240 -3.98 7.20 32.52
CA LYS A 240 -4.07 7.13 33.98
C LYS A 240 -4.37 8.50 34.63
N ARG A 241 -3.94 9.60 34.00
CA ARG A 241 -4.25 10.96 34.45
C ARG A 241 -5.75 11.30 34.36
N HIS A 242 -6.48 10.59 33.50
CA HIS A 242 -7.90 10.81 33.22
C HIS A 242 -8.78 9.68 33.80
N GLU A 243 -8.29 8.92 34.80
CA GLU A 243 -9.02 7.79 35.39
C GLU A 243 -10.37 8.22 35.94
N ALA A 244 -10.45 9.34 36.67
CA ALA A 244 -11.70 9.87 37.20
C ALA A 244 -12.74 10.14 36.11
N LEU A 245 -12.30 10.73 35.00
CA LEU A 245 -13.17 11.03 33.84
C LEU A 245 -13.66 9.76 33.13
N LEU A 246 -12.87 8.68 33.14
CA LEU A 246 -13.29 7.40 32.59
C LEU A 246 -14.38 6.72 33.42
N LEU A 247 -14.45 7.00 34.72
CA LEU A 247 -15.49 6.48 35.64
C LEU A 247 -16.80 7.27 35.53
N GLU A 248 -16.73 8.52 35.13
CA GLU A 248 -17.92 9.36 34.95
C GLU A 248 -18.78 8.89 33.78
N GLN A 249 -20.12 8.93 33.97
CA GLN A 249 -21.09 8.58 32.94
C GLN A 249 -21.54 9.79 32.10
N GLN A 250 -21.39 11.00 32.62
CA GLN A 250 -21.82 12.25 31.98
C GLN A 250 -20.69 12.90 31.17
N GLY A 251 -21.06 13.77 30.23
CA GLY A 251 -20.11 14.54 29.43
C GLY A 251 -19.52 13.77 28.23
N TRP A 252 -20.09 12.61 27.88
CA TRP A 252 -19.71 11.84 26.71
C TRP A 252 -20.64 12.13 25.53
N HIS A 253 -20.04 12.31 24.35
CA HIS A 253 -20.72 12.46 23.08
C HIS A 253 -20.63 11.17 22.26
N GLN A 254 -21.78 10.58 21.94
CA GLN A 254 -21.80 9.40 21.09
C GLN A 254 -21.54 9.80 19.62
N VAL A 255 -20.46 9.29 19.05
CA VAL A 255 -20.10 9.53 17.63
C VAL A 255 -20.75 8.51 16.71
N GLN A 256 -20.79 7.25 17.17
CA GLN A 256 -21.43 6.13 16.51
C GLN A 256 -21.77 5.05 17.55
N PRO A 257 -22.62 4.06 17.21
CA PRO A 257 -22.95 2.98 18.14
C PRO A 257 -21.71 2.32 18.73
N GLY A 258 -21.61 2.33 20.06
CA GLY A 258 -20.49 1.75 20.80
C GLY A 258 -19.19 2.56 20.80
N LEU A 259 -19.23 3.82 20.35
CA LEU A 259 -18.12 4.75 20.44
C LEU A 259 -18.55 6.09 21.00
N GLU A 260 -17.87 6.53 22.05
CA GLU A 260 -18.12 7.81 22.70
C GLU A 260 -16.80 8.56 22.87
N VAL A 261 -16.89 9.88 22.81
CA VAL A 261 -15.77 10.80 22.96
C VAL A 261 -16.09 11.90 23.95
N ARG A 262 -15.07 12.43 24.61
CA ARG A 262 -15.20 13.55 25.53
C ARG A 262 -14.02 14.51 25.34
N LEU A 263 -14.32 15.80 25.27
CA LEU A 263 -13.30 16.84 25.23
C LEU A 263 -12.77 17.10 26.64
N VAL A 264 -11.46 17.24 26.75
CA VAL A 264 -10.76 17.54 28.01
C VAL A 264 -9.74 18.62 27.72
N GLN A 265 -9.65 19.63 28.58
CA GLN A 265 -8.64 20.69 28.47
C GLN A 265 -7.23 20.07 28.58
N GLY A 266 -6.30 20.54 27.77
CA GLY A 266 -4.91 20.12 27.75
C GLY A 266 -4.07 20.78 28.85
N ASP A 267 -2.80 20.39 28.91
CA ASP A 267 -1.83 20.97 29.83
C ASP A 267 -1.42 22.40 29.42
N GLN A 268 -1.71 22.81 28.18
CA GLN A 268 -1.49 24.14 27.63
C GLN A 268 -2.82 24.76 27.20
N ASP A 269 -2.95 26.07 27.24
CA ASP A 269 -4.21 26.79 27.00
C ASP A 269 -4.79 26.57 25.59
N ASP A 270 -3.93 26.34 24.59
CA ASP A 270 -4.32 26.07 23.21
C ASP A 270 -4.48 24.58 22.87
N GLU A 271 -4.28 23.70 23.85
CA GLU A 271 -4.26 22.26 23.64
C GLU A 271 -5.50 21.59 24.22
N ARG A 272 -5.98 20.57 23.51
CA ARG A 272 -7.15 19.78 23.87
C ARG A 272 -6.82 18.31 23.79
N PHE A 273 -7.39 17.55 24.73
CA PHE A 273 -7.41 16.08 24.66
C PHE A 273 -8.81 15.59 24.31
N ILE A 274 -8.88 14.56 23.48
CA ILE A 274 -10.10 13.87 23.16
C ILE A 274 -10.00 12.46 23.77
N LEU A 275 -10.72 12.26 24.85
CA LEU A 275 -10.81 10.96 25.50
C LEU A 275 -11.86 10.14 24.77
N CYS A 276 -11.49 8.96 24.30
CA CYS A 276 -12.32 8.08 23.50
C CYS A 276 -12.53 6.75 24.21
N ARG A 277 -13.75 6.18 24.14
CA ARG A 277 -14.04 4.81 24.58
C ARG A 277 -14.80 4.05 23.50
N SER A 278 -14.28 2.88 23.12
CA SER A 278 -14.84 2.05 22.06
C SER A 278 -15.15 0.66 22.57
N GLN A 279 -16.40 0.23 22.48
CA GLN A 279 -16.85 -1.10 22.91
C GLN A 279 -16.20 -2.22 22.10
N ALA A 280 -16.13 -2.08 20.78
CA ALA A 280 -15.49 -3.07 19.90
C ALA A 280 -14.01 -3.26 20.22
N ARG A 281 -13.29 -2.14 20.46
CA ARG A 281 -11.89 -2.17 20.89
C ARG A 281 -11.74 -2.78 22.31
N ALA A 282 -12.66 -2.47 23.22
CA ALA A 282 -12.68 -3.06 24.56
C ALA A 282 -12.84 -4.57 24.52
N GLN A 283 -13.77 -5.08 23.72
CA GLN A 283 -13.96 -6.53 23.54
C GLN A 283 -12.70 -7.21 23.02
N LYS A 284 -12.09 -6.65 21.97
CA LYS A 284 -10.86 -7.17 21.38
C LYS A 284 -9.70 -7.17 22.39
N GLU A 285 -9.49 -6.06 23.10
CA GLU A 285 -8.40 -5.92 24.07
C GLU A 285 -8.59 -6.86 25.27
N ARG A 286 -9.85 -7.05 25.76
CA ARG A 286 -10.18 -8.03 26.82
C ARG A 286 -9.88 -9.45 26.36
N ALA A 287 -10.34 -9.86 25.19
CA ALA A 287 -10.08 -11.21 24.67
C ALA A 287 -8.58 -11.48 24.50
N MET A 288 -7.83 -10.49 23.99
CA MET A 288 -6.37 -10.60 23.84
C MET A 288 -5.65 -10.72 25.19
N LEU A 289 -6.05 -9.95 26.21
CA LEU A 289 -5.46 -10.03 27.54
C LEU A 289 -5.83 -11.36 28.21
N GLN A 290 -7.10 -11.77 28.16
CA GLN A 290 -7.57 -13.02 28.74
C GLN A 290 -6.80 -14.22 28.17
N GLY A 291 -6.65 -14.33 26.86
CA GLY A 291 -5.87 -15.42 26.26
C GLY A 291 -4.39 -15.42 26.68
N LYS A 292 -3.77 -14.25 26.93
CA LYS A 292 -2.40 -14.16 27.46
C LYS A 292 -2.35 -14.54 28.96
N VAL A 293 -3.35 -14.14 29.75
CA VAL A 293 -3.48 -14.48 31.15
C VAL A 293 -3.64 -15.98 31.34
N GLU A 294 -4.52 -16.63 30.57
CA GLU A 294 -4.74 -18.08 30.63
C GLU A 294 -3.46 -18.87 30.29
N ARG A 295 -2.75 -18.45 29.23
CA ARG A 295 -1.47 -19.07 28.85
C ARG A 295 -0.40 -18.91 29.93
N LEU A 296 -0.24 -17.71 30.48
CA LEU A 296 0.73 -17.46 31.56
C LEU A 296 0.38 -18.26 32.79
N ARG A 297 -0.90 -18.27 33.22
CA ARG A 297 -1.39 -19.04 34.39
C ARG A 297 -1.09 -20.53 34.20
N GLY A 298 -1.43 -21.11 33.06
CA GLY A 298 -1.15 -22.53 32.78
C GLY A 298 0.33 -22.89 32.86
N GLU A 299 1.23 -22.02 32.38
CA GLU A 299 2.67 -22.24 32.50
C GLU A 299 3.19 -22.09 33.94
N LEU A 300 2.67 -21.14 34.69
CA LEU A 300 3.00 -20.97 36.11
C LEU A 300 2.48 -22.15 36.96
N GLU A 301 1.28 -22.68 36.65
CA GLU A 301 0.72 -23.87 37.28
C GLU A 301 1.57 -25.11 37.01
N LYS A 302 2.05 -25.31 35.77
CA LYS A 302 2.99 -26.41 35.48
C LYS A 302 4.27 -26.31 36.31
N ILE A 303 4.78 -25.11 36.49
CA ILE A 303 5.95 -24.90 37.37
C ILE A 303 5.58 -25.21 38.83
N HIS A 304 4.44 -24.73 39.33
CA HIS A 304 3.95 -24.98 40.66
C HIS A 304 3.78 -26.48 40.95
N CYS A 305 3.09 -27.22 40.07
CA CYS A 305 2.93 -28.67 40.18
C CYS A 305 4.27 -29.41 40.20
N SER A 306 5.19 -29.00 39.27
CA SER A 306 6.52 -29.58 39.21
C SER A 306 7.36 -29.36 40.50
N LEU A 307 7.18 -28.24 41.19
CA LEU A 307 7.84 -27.97 42.49
C LEU A 307 7.24 -28.79 43.62
N ARG A 308 5.92 -29.00 43.62
CA ARG A 308 5.25 -29.86 44.59
C ARG A 308 5.62 -31.34 44.46
N SER A 309 5.78 -31.82 43.24
CA SER A 309 6.19 -33.20 42.96
C SER A 309 7.66 -33.47 43.26
N HIS A 310 8.51 -32.45 43.12
CA HIS A 310 9.95 -32.55 43.30
C HIS A 310 10.44 -31.31 44.06
N PRO A 311 10.23 -31.24 45.38
CA PRO A 311 10.76 -30.19 46.21
C PRO A 311 12.30 -30.25 46.21
N GLN A 312 12.98 -29.19 46.64
CA GLN A 312 14.45 -29.04 46.66
C GLN A 312 15.06 -28.62 45.34
N ARG A 313 14.36 -27.83 44.54
CA ARG A 313 14.93 -27.23 43.32
C ARG A 313 15.67 -25.94 43.61
N ASP A 314 16.75 -25.75 42.85
CA ASP A 314 17.53 -24.55 42.81
C ASP A 314 16.65 -23.32 42.52
N LEU A 315 16.63 -22.39 43.47
CA LEU A 315 15.81 -21.18 43.44
C LEU A 315 16.10 -20.34 42.18
N GLU A 316 17.38 -20.26 41.76
CA GLU A 316 17.79 -19.46 40.60
C GLU A 316 17.26 -20.06 39.30
N LYS A 317 17.32 -21.38 39.12
CA LYS A 317 16.78 -22.07 37.95
C LYS A 317 15.26 -21.88 37.83
N VAL A 318 14.55 -21.94 38.97
CA VAL A 318 13.11 -21.69 39.04
C VAL A 318 12.81 -20.23 38.69
N GLY A 319 13.55 -19.29 39.26
CA GLY A 319 13.43 -17.86 39.01
C GLY A 319 13.63 -17.54 37.49
N ARG A 320 14.67 -18.09 36.86
CA ARG A 320 14.92 -17.92 35.40
C ARG A 320 13.76 -18.50 34.55
N ARG A 321 13.17 -19.63 34.94
CA ARG A 321 12.03 -20.23 34.25
C ARG A 321 10.78 -19.35 34.34
N ILE A 322 10.49 -18.81 35.52
CA ILE A 322 9.40 -17.85 35.74
C ILE A 322 9.65 -16.58 34.93
N GLY A 323 10.85 -16.00 35.02
CA GLY A 323 11.23 -14.79 34.30
C GLY A 323 11.05 -14.91 32.79
N ARG A 324 11.34 -16.09 32.20
CA ARG A 324 11.10 -16.35 30.78
C ARG A 324 9.62 -16.19 30.40
N TRP A 325 8.70 -16.72 31.18
CA TRP A 325 7.27 -16.64 30.92
C TRP A 325 6.68 -15.25 31.19
N ILE A 326 7.14 -14.59 32.26
CA ILE A 326 6.82 -13.19 32.55
C ILE A 326 7.28 -12.29 31.40
N GLY A 327 8.50 -12.46 30.91
CA GLY A 327 9.04 -11.72 29.77
C GLY A 327 8.28 -11.99 28.46
N LYS A 328 7.77 -13.23 28.27
CA LYS A 328 6.98 -13.58 27.08
C LYS A 328 5.57 -12.96 27.09
N TYR A 329 4.97 -12.79 28.29
CA TYR A 329 3.62 -12.24 28.43
C TYR A 329 3.57 -11.05 29.41
N PRO A 330 4.27 -9.93 29.13
CA PRO A 330 4.42 -8.83 30.10
C PRO A 330 3.09 -8.18 30.49
N ALA A 331 2.13 -8.05 29.58
CA ALA A 331 0.81 -7.50 29.87
C ALA A 331 0.00 -8.40 30.82
N ALA A 332 0.10 -9.72 30.70
CA ALA A 332 -0.52 -10.67 31.62
C ALA A 332 0.23 -10.71 32.95
N ALA A 333 1.55 -10.64 32.92
CA ALA A 333 2.37 -10.62 34.12
C ALA A 333 2.10 -9.40 35.00
N ALA A 334 1.71 -8.26 34.41
CA ALA A 334 1.36 -7.06 35.18
C ALA A 334 0.17 -7.25 36.12
N VAL A 335 -0.76 -8.17 35.81
CA VAL A 335 -1.94 -8.46 36.65
C VAL A 335 -1.70 -9.55 37.72
N PHE A 336 -0.53 -10.19 37.71
CA PHE A 336 -0.16 -11.20 38.71
C PHE A 336 0.95 -10.72 39.65
N LYS A 337 0.91 -11.20 40.89
CA LYS A 337 2.04 -11.20 41.82
C LYS A 337 2.47 -12.65 41.98
N VAL A 338 3.70 -12.96 41.56
CA VAL A 338 4.26 -14.31 41.59
C VAL A 338 5.44 -14.29 42.55
N SER A 339 5.42 -15.15 43.58
CA SER A 339 6.53 -15.35 44.48
C SER A 339 6.84 -16.83 44.67
N VAL A 340 8.10 -17.16 44.84
CA VAL A 340 8.57 -18.53 45.11
C VAL A 340 8.58 -18.76 46.59
N LEU A 341 7.88 -19.79 47.05
CA LEU A 341 7.94 -20.27 48.42
C LEU A 341 9.16 -21.19 48.58
N LYS A 342 9.85 -21.01 49.71
CA LYS A 342 11.06 -21.77 50.07
C LYS A 342 10.76 -22.73 51.19
N ASP A 343 11.43 -23.88 51.18
CA ASP A 343 11.49 -24.77 52.32
C ASP A 343 12.51 -24.29 53.38
N ASN A 344 12.62 -25.03 54.49
CA ASN A 344 13.54 -24.72 55.56
C ASN A 344 15.03 -24.72 55.16
N ASN A 345 15.36 -25.32 54.04
CA ASN A 345 16.71 -25.42 53.48
C ASN A 345 16.97 -24.37 52.40
N GLY A 346 16.01 -23.47 52.12
CA GLY A 346 16.13 -22.42 51.10
C GLY A 346 15.83 -22.87 49.69
N HIS A 347 15.38 -24.10 49.43
CA HIS A 347 15.01 -24.58 48.11
C HIS A 347 13.59 -24.17 47.74
N ALA A 348 13.34 -24.02 46.43
CA ALA A 348 12.02 -23.72 45.91
C ALA A 348 11.08 -24.93 46.08
N CYS A 349 9.94 -24.76 46.77
CA CYS A 349 8.98 -25.81 47.04
C CYS A 349 7.59 -25.57 46.42
N ALA A 350 7.20 -24.33 46.21
CA ALA A 350 5.91 -23.97 45.60
C ALA A 350 5.94 -22.54 45.03
N LEU A 351 4.91 -22.21 44.25
CA LEU A 351 4.64 -20.82 43.84
C LEU A 351 3.42 -20.29 44.59
N ASN A 352 3.50 -19.05 45.04
CA ASN A 352 2.34 -18.26 45.41
C ASN A 352 2.00 -17.33 44.27
N ILE A 353 0.80 -17.51 43.67
CA ILE A 353 0.29 -16.75 42.52
C ILE A 353 -0.97 -16.05 43.00
N SER A 354 -0.95 -14.73 43.05
CA SER A 354 -2.11 -13.91 43.38
C SER A 354 -2.36 -12.83 42.34
N GLU A 355 -3.61 -12.42 42.21
CA GLU A 355 -3.98 -11.34 41.31
C GLU A 355 -3.74 -9.97 41.95
N ARG A 356 -3.26 -9.02 41.16
CA ARG A 356 -3.15 -7.61 41.56
C ARG A 356 -4.46 -6.90 41.21
N ILE A 357 -5.37 -6.82 42.20
CA ILE A 357 -6.73 -6.31 42.01
C ILE A 357 -6.73 -4.91 41.37
N GLU A 358 -5.94 -3.98 41.87
CA GLU A 358 -5.83 -2.62 41.33
C GLU A 358 -5.42 -2.59 39.85
N LYS A 359 -4.49 -3.46 39.45
CA LYS A 359 -4.04 -3.55 38.05
C LYS A 359 -5.11 -4.16 37.18
N LEU A 360 -5.90 -5.09 37.67
CA LEU A 360 -6.99 -5.72 36.97
C LEU A 360 -8.15 -4.73 36.76
N GLU A 361 -8.52 -3.98 37.80
CA GLU A 361 -9.54 -2.92 37.71
C GLU A 361 -9.15 -1.82 36.74
N TRP A 362 -7.93 -1.31 36.85
CA TRP A 362 -7.40 -0.36 35.89
C TRP A 362 -7.41 -0.91 34.47
N SER A 363 -7.00 -2.15 34.26
CA SER A 363 -7.01 -2.79 32.95
C SER A 363 -8.43 -2.87 32.37
N ARG A 364 -9.43 -3.21 33.20
CA ARG A 364 -10.85 -3.26 32.80
C ARG A 364 -11.36 -1.88 32.39
N LEU A 365 -11.02 -0.84 33.13
CA LEU A 365 -11.39 0.55 32.84
C LEU A 365 -10.71 1.07 31.59
N ALA A 366 -9.42 0.76 31.40
CA ALA A 366 -8.62 1.22 30.27
C ALA A 366 -8.86 0.45 28.97
N HIS A 367 -9.60 -0.70 29.01
CA HIS A 367 -9.92 -1.44 27.80
C HIS A 367 -10.85 -0.62 26.89
N GLY A 368 -10.44 -0.48 25.64
CA GLY A 368 -11.16 0.30 24.63
C GLY A 368 -10.99 1.81 24.77
N ALA A 369 -10.36 2.28 25.85
CA ALA A 369 -10.06 3.69 26.02
C ALA A 369 -8.75 4.08 25.31
N TYR A 370 -8.71 5.27 24.74
CA TYR A 370 -7.53 5.90 24.16
C TYR A 370 -7.70 7.42 24.15
N LEU A 371 -6.59 8.12 24.00
CA LEU A 371 -6.53 9.56 24.11
C LEU A 371 -5.93 10.13 22.82
N LEU A 372 -6.58 11.12 22.24
CA LEU A 372 -6.04 11.96 21.18
C LEU A 372 -5.67 13.32 21.75
N ARG A 373 -4.74 14.01 21.09
CA ARG A 373 -4.22 15.33 21.47
C ARG A 373 -4.22 16.24 20.25
N SER A 374 -4.68 17.47 20.39
CA SER A 374 -4.77 18.43 19.29
C SER A 374 -4.61 19.86 19.81
N ASN A 375 -4.00 20.73 19.00
CA ASN A 375 -4.01 22.18 19.18
C ASN A 375 -4.94 22.89 18.17
N TYR A 376 -5.74 22.13 17.42
CA TYR A 376 -6.73 22.70 16.52
C TYR A 376 -7.89 23.33 17.33
N PRO A 377 -8.29 24.58 17.02
CA PRO A 377 -9.30 25.31 17.81
C PRO A 377 -10.72 24.84 17.51
N SER A 378 -11.04 23.60 17.87
CA SER A 378 -12.37 23.01 17.76
C SER A 378 -12.82 22.48 19.11
N ASP A 379 -14.06 22.76 19.48
CA ASP A 379 -14.71 22.26 20.68
C ASP A 379 -15.63 21.06 20.38
N ASP A 380 -15.62 20.55 19.13
CA ASP A 380 -16.34 19.34 18.74
C ASP A 380 -15.42 18.11 18.77
N PRO A 381 -15.47 17.29 19.84
CA PRO A 381 -14.64 16.11 19.95
C PRO A 381 -15.02 15.02 18.93
N ALA A 382 -16.27 15.00 18.45
CA ALA A 382 -16.71 14.03 17.45
C ALA A 382 -16.09 14.33 16.08
N GLN A 383 -15.99 15.62 15.73
CA GLN A 383 -15.34 16.06 14.50
C GLN A 383 -13.84 15.76 14.52
N LEU A 384 -13.15 16.07 15.64
CA LEU A 384 -11.73 15.76 15.80
C LEU A 384 -11.48 14.25 15.72
N TRP A 385 -12.34 13.45 16.33
CA TRP A 385 -12.24 12.00 16.22
C TRP A 385 -12.43 11.51 14.78
N LYS A 386 -13.42 12.05 14.05
CA LYS A 386 -13.67 11.70 12.63
C LYS A 386 -12.45 12.00 11.76
N TRP A 387 -11.74 13.07 12.02
CA TRP A 387 -10.50 13.39 11.30
C TRP A 387 -9.37 12.42 11.65
N TYR A 388 -9.22 12.06 12.92
CA TYR A 388 -8.18 11.13 13.34
C TYR A 388 -8.37 9.74 12.75
N ILE A 389 -9.59 9.23 12.73
CA ILE A 389 -9.84 7.88 12.22
C ILE A 389 -9.52 7.75 10.72
N GLN A 390 -9.49 8.85 10.00
CA GLN A 390 -9.10 8.86 8.59
C GLN A 390 -7.62 8.51 8.37
N LEU A 391 -6.79 8.49 9.41
CA LEU A 391 -5.44 7.94 9.34
C LEU A 391 -5.42 6.48 8.83
N THR A 392 -6.52 5.75 9.01
CA THR A 392 -6.72 4.44 8.40
C THR A 392 -6.66 4.47 6.86
N GLN A 393 -6.87 5.63 6.23
CA GLN A 393 -6.70 5.79 4.78
C GLN A 393 -5.23 5.74 4.37
N ALA A 394 -4.32 6.30 5.16
CA ALA A 394 -2.88 6.16 4.93
C ALA A 394 -2.43 4.70 5.09
N GLU A 395 -2.91 4.01 6.15
CA GLU A 395 -2.66 2.59 6.33
C GLU A 395 -3.21 1.75 5.16
N ALA A 396 -4.42 2.08 4.67
CA ALA A 396 -5.03 1.41 3.52
C ALA A 396 -4.23 1.65 2.24
N ALA A 397 -3.74 2.88 2.01
CA ALA A 397 -2.89 3.21 0.87
C ALA A 397 -1.59 2.38 0.90
N PHE A 398 -0.92 2.27 2.05
CA PHE A 398 0.26 1.41 2.18
C PHE A 398 -0.05 -0.07 1.99
N ARG A 399 -1.17 -0.55 2.49
CA ARG A 399 -1.61 -1.93 2.29
C ARG A 399 -1.77 -2.23 0.80
N THR A 400 -2.49 -1.37 0.07
CA THR A 400 -2.65 -1.47 -1.39
C THR A 400 -1.29 -1.44 -2.09
N GLY A 401 -0.43 -0.48 -1.78
CA GLY A 401 0.92 -0.38 -2.35
C GLY A 401 1.74 -1.66 -2.17
N LYS A 402 1.70 -2.27 -0.99
CA LYS A 402 2.47 -3.48 -0.66
C LYS A 402 1.86 -4.77 -1.21
N SER A 403 0.54 -4.90 -1.20
CA SER A 403 -0.16 -6.15 -1.49
C SER A 403 -0.66 -6.21 -2.93
N ASP A 404 -1.29 -5.13 -3.42
CA ASP A 404 -1.92 -5.10 -4.73
C ASP A 404 -0.98 -4.59 -5.83
N LEU A 405 -0.01 -3.74 -5.45
CA LEU A 405 0.91 -3.11 -6.39
C LEU A 405 2.36 -3.61 -6.24
N LEU A 406 2.60 -4.59 -5.38
CA LEU A 406 3.90 -5.21 -5.14
C LEU A 406 5.06 -4.19 -5.02
N LEU A 407 4.90 -3.18 -4.16
CA LEU A 407 5.98 -2.25 -3.82
C LEU A 407 7.23 -2.99 -3.29
N ARG A 408 7.04 -4.18 -2.74
CA ARG A 408 8.06 -5.06 -2.18
C ARG A 408 8.02 -6.47 -2.76
N PRO A 409 9.15 -7.16 -2.85
CA PRO A 409 10.51 -6.70 -2.54
C PRO A 409 11.08 -5.76 -3.60
N ILE A 410 12.12 -4.97 -3.24
CA ILE A 410 12.89 -4.18 -4.18
C ILE A 410 14.09 -4.99 -4.64
N PHE A 411 14.28 -5.11 -5.96
CA PHE A 411 15.43 -5.84 -6.55
C PHE A 411 16.52 -4.90 -7.07
N HIS A 412 16.22 -3.61 -7.24
CA HIS A 412 17.19 -2.62 -7.71
C HIS A 412 18.29 -2.38 -6.68
N GLN A 413 19.53 -2.17 -7.17
CA GLN A 413 20.72 -1.99 -6.35
C GLN A 413 21.25 -0.55 -6.36
N ASN A 414 20.84 0.27 -7.32
CA ASN A 414 21.24 1.66 -7.47
C ASN A 414 20.18 2.59 -6.85
N THR A 415 20.62 3.60 -6.07
CA THR A 415 19.73 4.54 -5.36
C THR A 415 18.71 5.20 -6.28
N GLN A 416 19.12 5.72 -7.44
CA GLN A 416 18.20 6.39 -8.37
C GLN A 416 17.10 5.44 -8.87
N ARG A 417 17.46 4.19 -9.19
CA ARG A 417 16.49 3.18 -9.65
C ARG A 417 15.60 2.67 -8.54
N VAL A 418 16.10 2.59 -7.31
CA VAL A 418 15.30 2.30 -6.12
C VAL A 418 14.22 3.38 -5.95
N GLU A 419 14.61 4.65 -5.99
CA GLU A 419 13.68 5.77 -5.84
C GLU A 419 12.73 5.89 -7.04
N ALA A 420 13.19 5.59 -8.26
CA ALA A 420 12.34 5.52 -9.45
C ALA A 420 11.30 4.38 -9.38
N HIS A 421 11.69 3.20 -8.90
CA HIS A 421 10.77 2.09 -8.64
C HIS A 421 9.68 2.48 -7.63
N ILE A 422 10.07 3.18 -6.56
CA ILE A 422 9.11 3.69 -5.58
C ILE A 422 8.20 4.73 -6.22
N LEU A 423 8.70 5.60 -7.12
CA LEU A 423 7.90 6.58 -7.85
C LEU A 423 6.89 5.91 -8.79
N VAL A 424 7.28 4.88 -9.54
CA VAL A 424 6.35 4.10 -10.37
C VAL A 424 5.28 3.43 -9.52
N SER A 425 5.66 2.88 -8.36
CA SER A 425 4.70 2.28 -7.41
C SER A 425 3.77 3.33 -6.81
N PHE A 426 4.28 4.53 -6.51
CA PHE A 426 3.47 5.68 -6.06
C PHE A 426 2.48 6.11 -7.14
N LEU A 427 2.89 6.26 -8.40
CA LEU A 427 2.00 6.59 -9.52
C LEU A 427 0.91 5.53 -9.72
N SER A 428 1.26 4.26 -9.59
CA SER A 428 0.29 3.17 -9.66
C SER A 428 -0.72 3.23 -8.50
N LEU A 429 -0.27 3.60 -7.30
CA LEU A 429 -1.14 3.85 -6.16
C LEU A 429 -2.05 5.08 -6.39
N VAL A 430 -1.53 6.12 -7.03
CA VAL A 430 -2.32 7.27 -7.47
C VAL A 430 -3.45 6.83 -8.40
N LEU A 431 -3.17 5.99 -9.41
CA LEU A 431 -4.20 5.45 -10.30
C LEU A 431 -5.24 4.63 -9.51
N TRP A 432 -4.79 3.76 -8.61
CA TRP A 432 -5.66 2.92 -7.81
C TRP A 432 -6.60 3.71 -6.91
N ARG A 433 -6.06 4.65 -6.13
CA ARG A 433 -6.86 5.47 -5.22
C ARG A 433 -7.77 6.43 -5.98
N SER A 434 -7.33 6.97 -7.11
CA SER A 434 -8.18 7.77 -8.00
C SER A 434 -9.33 6.95 -8.58
N LEU A 435 -9.10 5.68 -8.92
CA LEU A 435 -10.16 4.77 -9.35
C LEU A 435 -11.20 4.55 -8.27
N GLU A 436 -10.78 4.26 -7.03
CA GLU A 436 -11.68 4.08 -5.90
C GLU A 436 -12.55 5.33 -5.66
N GLN A 437 -11.96 6.52 -5.71
CA GLN A 437 -12.70 7.77 -5.57
C GLN A 437 -13.65 8.03 -6.76
N TRP A 438 -13.21 7.71 -7.97
CA TRP A 438 -14.06 7.83 -9.15
C TRP A 438 -15.25 6.89 -9.11
N MET A 439 -15.03 5.62 -8.72
CA MET A 439 -16.10 4.65 -8.51
C MET A 439 -17.08 5.11 -7.43
N ALA A 440 -16.59 5.57 -6.28
CA ALA A 440 -17.40 6.09 -5.18
C ALA A 440 -18.29 7.27 -5.63
N ALA A 441 -17.72 8.22 -6.37
CA ALA A 441 -18.44 9.36 -6.92
C ALA A 441 -19.54 8.97 -7.94
N LYS A 442 -19.44 7.76 -8.51
CA LYS A 442 -20.44 7.19 -9.45
C LYS A 442 -21.39 6.18 -8.80
N GLY A 443 -21.31 5.98 -7.47
CA GLY A 443 -22.15 5.03 -6.75
C GLY A 443 -21.79 3.56 -7.01
N LEU A 444 -20.59 3.27 -7.50
CA LEU A 444 -20.10 1.93 -7.86
C LEU A 444 -19.31 1.23 -6.74
N GLY A 445 -19.37 1.78 -5.51
CA GLY A 445 -18.56 1.29 -4.38
C GLY A 445 -17.09 1.74 -4.49
N THR A 446 -16.20 1.04 -3.78
CA THR A 446 -14.78 1.42 -3.67
C THR A 446 -13.83 0.22 -3.89
N CYS A 447 -14.31 -0.90 -4.40
CA CYS A 447 -13.50 -2.09 -4.58
C CYS A 447 -12.85 -2.12 -5.98
N ALA A 448 -11.75 -1.37 -6.15
CA ALA A 448 -11.00 -1.32 -7.41
C ALA A 448 -10.56 -2.70 -7.90
N ARG A 449 -10.16 -3.60 -6.98
CA ARG A 449 -9.76 -4.98 -7.31
C ARG A 449 -10.87 -5.75 -8.03
N GLN A 450 -12.11 -5.64 -7.56
CA GLN A 450 -13.24 -6.34 -8.17
C GLN A 450 -13.49 -5.82 -9.60
N LEU A 451 -13.47 -4.50 -9.78
CA LEU A 451 -13.61 -3.90 -11.12
C LEU A 451 -12.51 -4.37 -12.07
N LEU A 452 -11.25 -4.42 -11.60
CA LEU A 452 -10.15 -4.89 -12.44
C LEU A 452 -10.30 -6.36 -12.84
N LEU A 453 -10.87 -7.21 -11.97
CA LEU A 453 -11.18 -8.62 -12.30
C LEU A 453 -12.30 -8.72 -13.36
N GLU A 454 -13.35 -7.92 -13.25
CA GLU A 454 -14.43 -7.88 -14.26
C GLU A 454 -13.91 -7.40 -15.63
N LEU A 455 -12.96 -6.47 -15.63
CA LEU A 455 -12.33 -5.97 -16.85
C LEU A 455 -11.42 -6.99 -17.56
N ASP A 456 -11.04 -8.09 -16.92
CA ASP A 456 -10.28 -9.17 -17.57
C ASP A 456 -11.05 -9.88 -18.70
N GLU A 457 -12.37 -9.77 -18.70
CA GLU A 457 -13.22 -10.30 -19.77
C GLU A 457 -13.06 -9.52 -21.09
N LEU A 458 -12.66 -8.24 -21.00
CA LEU A 458 -12.45 -7.42 -22.19
C LEU A 458 -11.12 -7.74 -22.85
N ARG A 459 -11.18 -8.47 -23.94
CA ARG A 459 -10.03 -8.88 -24.74
C ARG A 459 -10.07 -8.28 -26.14
N SER A 460 -8.91 -7.86 -26.62
CA SER A 460 -8.68 -7.56 -28.05
C SER A 460 -8.22 -8.84 -28.75
N MET A 461 -8.75 -9.09 -29.94
CA MET A 461 -8.41 -10.28 -30.73
C MET A 461 -8.31 -9.93 -32.21
N ASP A 462 -7.46 -10.66 -32.92
CA ASP A 462 -7.33 -10.59 -34.39
C ASP A 462 -8.13 -11.75 -35.00
N VAL A 463 -9.22 -11.42 -35.67
CA VAL A 463 -10.01 -12.38 -36.46
C VAL A 463 -9.42 -12.42 -37.86
N VAL A 464 -8.95 -13.60 -38.27
CA VAL A 464 -8.39 -13.83 -39.59
C VAL A 464 -9.44 -14.49 -40.48
N LEU A 465 -9.78 -13.81 -41.54
CA LEU A 465 -10.78 -14.21 -42.53
C LEU A 465 -10.07 -14.60 -43.83
N PRO A 466 -9.81 -15.91 -44.06
CA PRO A 466 -9.25 -16.34 -45.33
C PRO A 466 -10.28 -16.15 -46.46
N ALA A 467 -9.83 -15.57 -47.59
CA ALA A 467 -10.64 -15.39 -48.74
C ALA A 467 -10.32 -16.47 -49.81
N ARG A 468 -11.32 -16.85 -50.61
CA ARG A 468 -11.17 -17.89 -51.67
C ARG A 468 -10.09 -17.59 -52.69
N ASN A 469 -9.70 -16.33 -52.85
CA ASN A 469 -8.61 -15.89 -53.71
C ASN A 469 -7.21 -16.06 -53.11
N GLY A 470 -7.08 -16.72 -51.95
CA GLY A 470 -5.80 -16.94 -51.27
C GLY A 470 -5.31 -15.77 -50.40
N CYS A 471 -6.04 -14.66 -50.33
CA CYS A 471 -5.73 -13.55 -49.45
C CYS A 471 -6.32 -13.78 -48.05
N GLU A 472 -5.71 -13.19 -47.04
CA GLU A 472 -6.27 -13.15 -45.68
C GLU A 472 -6.62 -11.71 -45.31
N VAL A 473 -7.81 -11.50 -44.77
CA VAL A 473 -8.22 -10.22 -44.19
C VAL A 473 -8.12 -10.37 -42.67
N ARG A 474 -7.29 -9.56 -42.04
CA ARG A 474 -7.16 -9.50 -40.56
C ARG A 474 -7.98 -8.36 -40.02
N VAL A 475 -8.85 -8.66 -39.09
CA VAL A 475 -9.75 -7.71 -38.47
C VAL A 475 -9.50 -7.73 -36.97
N ARG A 476 -9.00 -6.64 -36.42
CA ARG A 476 -8.85 -6.47 -34.96
C ARG A 476 -10.15 -6.00 -34.37
N THR A 477 -10.63 -6.70 -33.36
CA THR A 477 -11.90 -6.40 -32.68
C THR A 477 -11.78 -6.63 -31.20
N LEU A 478 -12.77 -6.12 -30.44
CA LEU A 478 -12.91 -6.35 -29.01
C LEU A 478 -14.00 -7.38 -28.74
N ALA A 479 -13.79 -8.20 -27.71
CA ALA A 479 -14.87 -9.00 -27.13
C ALA A 479 -15.99 -8.07 -26.67
N GLN A 480 -17.23 -8.44 -26.94
CA GLN A 480 -18.40 -7.70 -26.46
C GLN A 480 -18.51 -7.90 -24.93
N PRO A 481 -18.61 -6.82 -24.14
CA PRO A 481 -18.79 -6.96 -22.70
C PRO A 481 -20.17 -7.52 -22.39
N GLU A 482 -20.27 -8.29 -21.31
CA GLU A 482 -21.54 -8.65 -20.73
C GLU A 482 -22.33 -7.39 -20.32
N LYS A 483 -23.66 -7.52 -20.24
CA LYS A 483 -24.55 -6.40 -19.94
C LYS A 483 -24.19 -5.64 -18.66
N ALA A 484 -23.78 -6.36 -17.59
CA ALA A 484 -23.39 -5.75 -16.33
C ALA A 484 -22.13 -4.87 -16.49
N LEU A 485 -21.11 -5.40 -17.16
CA LEU A 485 -19.87 -4.68 -17.42
C LEU A 485 -20.09 -3.50 -18.38
N ALA A 486 -20.96 -3.64 -19.39
CA ALA A 486 -21.31 -2.54 -20.28
C ALA A 486 -21.97 -1.36 -19.53
N VAL A 487 -22.87 -1.65 -18.58
CA VAL A 487 -23.51 -0.64 -17.73
C VAL A 487 -22.47 0.04 -16.82
N LEU A 488 -21.56 -0.73 -16.24
CA LEU A 488 -20.51 -0.22 -15.37
C LEU A 488 -19.57 0.73 -16.14
N LEU A 489 -19.14 0.34 -17.33
CA LEU A 489 -18.29 1.20 -18.20
C LEU A 489 -19.03 2.49 -18.59
N ALA A 490 -20.32 2.41 -18.89
CA ALA A 490 -21.14 3.58 -19.18
C ALA A 490 -21.23 4.54 -17.99
N HIS A 491 -21.42 4.04 -16.76
CA HIS A 491 -21.41 4.86 -15.53
C HIS A 491 -20.06 5.55 -15.31
N LEU A 492 -18.95 4.89 -15.62
CA LEU A 492 -17.62 5.50 -15.61
C LEU A 492 -17.39 6.45 -16.79
N GLY A 493 -18.32 6.53 -17.76
CA GLY A 493 -18.15 7.33 -18.99
C GLY A 493 -17.04 6.81 -19.91
N LEU A 494 -16.75 5.51 -19.84
CA LEU A 494 -15.78 4.84 -20.69
C LEU A 494 -16.48 4.27 -21.94
N GLN A 495 -16.07 4.75 -23.11
CA GLN A 495 -16.61 4.30 -24.40
C GLN A 495 -15.61 3.35 -25.05
N LEU A 496 -16.02 2.11 -25.28
CA LEU A 496 -15.19 1.14 -25.98
C LEU A 496 -15.14 1.45 -27.47
N PRO A 497 -14.00 1.19 -28.15
CA PRO A 497 -13.92 1.24 -29.61
C PRO A 497 -14.96 0.29 -30.24
N GLN A 498 -15.88 0.84 -31.02
CA GLN A 498 -16.99 0.06 -31.60
C GLN A 498 -16.68 -0.50 -33.01
N LYS A 499 -15.73 0.08 -33.73
CA LYS A 499 -15.42 -0.33 -35.08
C LYS A 499 -14.20 -1.25 -35.11
N PRO A 500 -14.32 -2.44 -35.71
CA PRO A 500 -13.17 -3.28 -36.02
C PRO A 500 -12.17 -2.55 -36.88
N GLN A 501 -10.87 -2.78 -36.63
CA GLN A 501 -9.79 -2.24 -37.46
C GLN A 501 -9.31 -3.30 -38.45
N ILE A 502 -9.26 -2.94 -39.71
CA ILE A 502 -8.67 -3.80 -40.76
C ILE A 502 -7.15 -3.59 -40.74
N LEU A 503 -6.39 -4.65 -40.50
CA LEU A 503 -4.92 -4.61 -40.32
C LEU A 503 -4.14 -4.76 -41.66
N GLY A 504 -4.74 -4.42 -42.79
CA GLY A 504 -4.15 -4.56 -44.12
C GLY A 504 -4.37 -5.94 -44.77
N ASN A 505 -4.16 -6.04 -46.06
CA ASN A 505 -4.17 -7.31 -46.80
C ASN A 505 -2.80 -8.00 -46.59
N VAL A 506 -2.78 -9.11 -45.87
CA VAL A 506 -1.57 -9.91 -45.74
C VAL A 506 -1.39 -10.69 -47.06
N VAL A 507 -0.30 -10.45 -47.74
CA VAL A 507 0.09 -11.24 -48.94
C VAL A 507 0.23 -12.72 -48.50
N PRO A 508 -0.30 -13.68 -49.26
CA PRO A 508 -0.24 -15.09 -48.87
C PRO A 508 1.20 -15.52 -48.62
N LYS A 509 1.45 -16.21 -47.52
CA LYS A 509 2.70 -16.95 -47.34
C LYS A 509 2.84 -17.90 -48.53
N ILE A 510 3.81 -17.65 -49.39
CA ILE A 510 4.19 -18.59 -50.42
C ILE A 510 4.47 -19.92 -49.72
N ALA A 511 3.67 -20.93 -50.01
CA ALA A 511 3.89 -22.26 -49.46
C ALA A 511 5.34 -22.69 -49.77
N PRO A 512 6.07 -23.26 -48.79
CA PRO A 512 7.42 -23.72 -49.07
C PRO A 512 7.35 -24.69 -50.24
N LYS A 513 8.09 -24.37 -51.36
CA LYS A 513 8.23 -25.29 -52.47
C LYS A 513 8.64 -26.65 -51.93
N LYS A 514 7.81 -27.67 -52.19
CA LYS A 514 8.22 -29.05 -51.93
C LYS A 514 9.60 -29.24 -52.54
N PRO A 515 10.56 -29.84 -51.85
CA PRO A 515 11.83 -30.19 -52.43
C PRO A 515 11.57 -31.08 -53.62
N GLN A 516 12.04 -30.64 -54.82
CA GLN A 516 12.06 -31.49 -55.99
C GLN A 516 12.95 -32.68 -55.66
N ASN A 517 12.37 -33.89 -55.78
CA ASN A 517 13.12 -35.14 -55.71
C ASN A 517 14.22 -35.06 -56.79
N VAL A 518 15.46 -34.90 -56.35
CA VAL A 518 16.62 -35.13 -57.20
C VAL A 518 16.80 -36.65 -57.20
N ASP A 519 16.41 -37.29 -58.32
CA ASP A 519 16.76 -38.67 -58.63
C ASP A 519 18.29 -38.81 -58.59
N VAL A 520 18.84 -39.38 -57.52
CA VAL A 520 20.23 -39.82 -57.48
C VAL A 520 20.32 -41.11 -58.25
N GLN A 521 20.66 -41.00 -59.56
CA GLN A 521 21.16 -42.17 -60.30
C GLN A 521 22.42 -42.68 -59.60
N GLN A 522 22.30 -43.91 -59.14
CA GLN A 522 23.44 -44.74 -58.72
C GLN A 522 24.37 -44.93 -59.91
N ASN A 523 25.53 -44.35 -59.88
CA ASN A 523 26.65 -44.81 -60.68
C ASN A 523 27.58 -45.61 -59.79
N HIS A 524 27.48 -46.94 -59.93
CA HIS A 524 28.59 -47.85 -59.62
C HIS A 524 29.76 -47.55 -60.51
N LEU A 525 30.94 -47.29 -59.98
CA LEU A 525 32.22 -47.68 -60.56
C LEU A 525 33.28 -47.71 -59.45
N ARG A 526 33.73 -48.87 -59.22
CA ARG A 526 35.02 -49.46 -58.84
C ARG A 526 36.22 -48.47 -58.87
N ASN A 527 36.90 -48.29 -57.77
CA ASN A 527 38.23 -48.82 -57.42
C ASN A 527 38.56 -48.43 -55.98
#